data_5e70e7e76f08690ff9ea497266aee2e9
#
_entry.id   5e70e7e76f08690ff9ea497266aee2e9
#
_cell.length_a   1.000
_cell.length_b   1.000
_cell.length_c   1.000
_cell.angle_alpha   90.00
_cell.angle_beta   90.00
_cell.angle_gamma   90.00
#
_symmetry.space_group_name_H-M   'P 1'
#
loop_
_entity.id
_entity.type
_entity.pdbx_description
1 polymer ?
#
loop_
_entity_poly.entity_id
_entity_poly.type
_entity_poly.pdbx_seq_one_letter_code
_entity_poly.pdbx_strand_id
1 'polypeptide(L)'
;MGFSGGGSSQTKPHTHDSLTINDGGSLNFDNITQGSLTLGDIVFSDGIHFQRLAIGGVGDSLVVNGAATGPEWAASSDPHNSGMVITYAGTNASIPAGWLLCDGASVATATYPNLFTALGYAYGGAGANFNLPNMVGVFAKGSATQTATTGGNNSITLTESQMPTHSHVVTDPGHSHDPPRLFGSGAYYSLSYQTDRTYSYANVPPTSTETTGITLADTGGSTSFDNQPAFLEMQYIIKT
;
A
#
# COMPACT_ATOMS: atom_id res chain seq x y z
N MET A 1 34.92 41.89 -83.19
CA MET A 1 35.77 41.46 -82.07
C MET A 1 34.84 40.68 -81.10
N GLY A 2 34.94 39.36 -81.15
CA GLY A 2 34.21 38.48 -80.26
C GLY A 2 34.96 38.21 -78.98
N PHE A 3 34.35 38.49 -77.85
CA PHE A 3 34.87 38.00 -76.55
C PHE A 3 34.30 36.62 -76.29
N SER A 4 35.06 35.64 -76.60
CA SER A 4 34.83 34.27 -76.14
C SER A 4 35.47 34.11 -74.75
N GLY A 5 34.76 34.37 -73.71
CA GLY A 5 35.20 34.13 -72.37
C GLY A 5 34.35 32.99 -71.76
N GLY A 6 34.59 31.77 -72.19
CA GLY A 6 34.15 30.56 -71.54
C GLY A 6 34.96 30.30 -70.29
N GLY A 7 34.75 31.05 -69.24
CA GLY A 7 35.19 30.71 -67.90
C GLY A 7 34.33 29.61 -67.33
N SER A 8 34.76 28.37 -67.49
CA SER A 8 34.21 27.27 -66.70
C SER A 8 34.54 27.56 -65.24
N SER A 9 33.56 28.10 -64.53
CA SER A 9 33.60 28.20 -63.11
C SER A 9 33.43 26.80 -62.53
N GLN A 10 34.53 26.05 -62.60
CA GLN A 10 34.64 24.85 -61.81
C GLN A 10 34.93 25.30 -60.40
N THR A 11 33.89 25.50 -59.63
CA THR A 11 34.01 25.53 -58.18
C THR A 11 34.68 24.20 -57.75
N LYS A 12 35.94 24.24 -57.39
CA LYS A 12 36.59 23.08 -56.79
C LYS A 12 35.72 22.71 -55.61
N PRO A 13 35.37 21.43 -55.44
CA PRO A 13 34.71 20.99 -54.26
C PRO A 13 35.57 21.40 -53.05
N HIS A 14 35.07 22.22 -52.20
CA HIS A 14 35.73 22.56 -50.94
C HIS A 14 34.78 22.14 -49.80
N THR A 15 35.36 21.74 -48.74
CA THR A 15 34.69 21.23 -47.56
C THR A 15 34.79 22.27 -46.47
N HIS A 16 33.68 22.48 -45.78
CA HIS A 16 33.67 23.29 -44.58
C HIS A 16 33.72 22.37 -43.35
N ASP A 17 34.76 22.49 -42.61
CA ASP A 17 35.00 21.75 -41.36
C ASP A 17 34.76 22.62 -40.11
N SER A 18 34.35 23.89 -40.32
CA SER A 18 34.05 24.85 -39.25
C SER A 18 32.74 25.57 -39.47
N LEU A 19 31.97 25.74 -38.38
CA LEU A 19 30.70 26.48 -38.36
C LEU A 19 30.87 28.01 -38.49
N THR A 20 32.12 28.52 -38.48
CA THR A 20 32.42 29.98 -38.48
C THR A 20 32.71 30.55 -39.83
N ILE A 21 32.71 29.76 -40.89
CA ILE A 21 32.99 30.25 -42.27
C ILE A 21 31.65 30.53 -42.95
N ASN A 22 31.39 31.81 -43.14
CA ASN A 22 30.16 32.28 -43.82
C ASN A 22 30.48 32.62 -45.29
N ASP A 23 30.92 31.64 -46.07
CA ASP A 23 31.34 31.78 -47.46
C ASP A 23 30.29 31.30 -48.49
N GLY A 24 29.09 30.98 -48.04
CA GLY A 24 27.98 30.55 -48.87
C GLY A 24 28.12 29.15 -49.48
N GLY A 25 29.10 28.36 -49.07
CA GLY A 25 29.19 26.95 -49.44
C GLY A 25 28.14 26.09 -48.75
N SER A 26 27.75 24.98 -49.38
CA SER A 26 26.91 23.99 -48.69
C SER A 26 27.75 23.17 -47.71
N LEU A 27 27.25 22.96 -46.51
CA LEU A 27 27.85 22.03 -45.58
C LEU A 27 27.70 20.62 -46.14
N ASN A 28 28.84 19.99 -46.43
CA ASN A 28 28.85 18.59 -46.84
C ASN A 28 29.02 17.71 -45.62
N PHE A 29 27.95 17.02 -45.21
CA PHE A 29 28.00 16.11 -44.07
C PHE A 29 28.83 14.85 -44.33
N ASP A 30 29.19 14.55 -45.58
CA ASP A 30 30.05 13.39 -45.89
C ASP A 30 31.50 13.51 -45.37
N ASN A 31 31.91 14.72 -45.00
CA ASN A 31 33.27 15.00 -44.47
C ASN A 31 33.33 15.32 -42.99
N ILE A 32 32.23 15.30 -42.28
CA ILE A 32 32.15 15.66 -40.86
C ILE A 32 32.80 14.61 -39.97
N THR A 33 33.01 13.42 -40.49
CA THR A 33 33.52 12.32 -39.68
C THR A 33 34.73 11.70 -40.29
N GLN A 34 35.80 11.56 -39.54
CA GLN A 34 36.89 10.66 -39.86
C GLN A 34 36.48 9.18 -39.80
N GLY A 35 35.22 8.88 -40.01
CA GLY A 35 34.62 7.55 -40.04
C GLY A 35 33.23 7.62 -40.62
N SER A 36 32.81 6.59 -41.31
CA SER A 36 31.46 6.51 -41.90
C SER A 36 30.40 6.57 -40.79
N LEU A 37 29.38 7.42 -41.00
CA LEU A 37 28.15 7.39 -40.17
C LEU A 37 27.45 6.07 -40.36
N THR A 38 26.95 5.52 -39.29
CA THR A 38 26.11 4.32 -39.28
C THR A 38 24.66 4.68 -38.94
N LEU A 39 23.75 3.83 -39.34
CA LEU A 39 22.33 4.04 -39.05
C LEU A 39 22.08 4.24 -37.55
N GLY A 40 21.44 5.36 -37.21
CA GLY A 40 21.13 5.71 -35.81
C GLY A 40 22.15 6.60 -35.13
N ASP A 41 23.28 6.91 -35.78
CA ASP A 41 24.23 7.89 -35.24
C ASP A 41 23.63 9.31 -35.18
N ILE A 42 24.05 10.08 -34.19
CA ILE A 42 23.67 11.49 -34.04
C ILE A 42 24.90 12.36 -34.35
N VAL A 43 24.65 13.44 -35.10
CA VAL A 43 25.67 14.48 -35.31
C VAL A 43 25.35 15.66 -34.41
N PHE A 44 26.30 16.13 -33.64
CA PHE A 44 26.16 17.31 -32.78
C PHE A 44 27.34 18.26 -32.98
N SER A 45 27.19 19.52 -32.53
CA SER A 45 28.27 20.48 -32.54
C SER A 45 28.90 20.61 -31.16
N ASP A 46 30.22 20.60 -31.09
CA ASP A 46 30.99 20.95 -29.87
C ASP A 46 31.28 22.47 -29.78
N GLY A 47 30.67 23.26 -30.66
CA GLY A 47 30.89 24.70 -30.77
C GLY A 47 31.99 25.09 -31.79
N ILE A 48 32.80 24.15 -32.25
CA ILE A 48 33.86 24.37 -33.23
C ILE A 48 33.67 23.43 -34.41
N HIS A 49 33.41 22.18 -34.17
CA HIS A 49 33.27 21.13 -35.16
C HIS A 49 31.96 20.36 -35.00
N PHE A 50 31.59 19.65 -36.04
CA PHE A 50 30.60 18.60 -35.91
C PHE A 50 31.22 17.32 -35.41
N GLN A 51 30.58 16.72 -34.44
CA GLN A 51 31.01 15.47 -33.81
C GLN A 51 29.99 14.38 -34.06
N ARG A 52 30.47 13.14 -34.15
CA ARG A 52 29.63 11.96 -34.24
C ARG A 52 29.41 11.38 -32.84
N LEU A 53 28.17 11.17 -32.46
CA LEU A 53 27.79 10.30 -31.36
C LEU A 53 27.24 9.00 -31.96
N ALA A 54 27.97 7.91 -31.80
CA ALA A 54 27.49 6.59 -32.22
C ALA A 54 26.19 6.23 -31.52
N ILE A 55 25.32 5.42 -32.20
CA ILE A 55 24.07 4.95 -31.60
C ILE A 55 24.33 4.29 -30.24
N GLY A 56 23.49 4.62 -29.26
CA GLY A 56 23.50 4.01 -27.91
C GLY A 56 22.97 2.59 -27.89
N GLY A 57 23.04 1.96 -26.75
CA GLY A 57 22.47 0.66 -26.48
C GLY A 57 20.94 0.70 -26.39
N VAL A 58 20.33 -0.47 -26.49
CA VAL A 58 18.87 -0.60 -26.28
C VAL A 58 18.53 -0.17 -24.85
N GLY A 59 17.62 0.82 -24.72
CA GLY A 59 17.20 1.37 -23.44
C GLY A 59 18.04 2.55 -22.93
N ASP A 60 19.06 2.97 -23.65
CA ASP A 60 19.82 4.17 -23.32
C ASP A 60 18.99 5.44 -23.59
N SER A 61 19.22 6.45 -22.78
CA SER A 61 18.68 7.80 -22.95
C SER A 61 19.79 8.77 -23.36
N LEU A 62 19.46 9.71 -24.26
CA LEU A 62 20.36 10.78 -24.61
C LEU A 62 20.38 11.81 -23.48
N VAL A 63 21.53 12.02 -22.88
CA VAL A 63 21.75 12.95 -21.77
C VAL A 63 22.89 13.93 -22.09
N VAL A 64 23.00 15.00 -21.32
CA VAL A 64 24.19 15.86 -21.35
C VAL A 64 25.26 15.19 -20.51
N ASN A 65 26.51 15.09 -21.08
CA ASN A 65 27.63 14.49 -20.36
C ASN A 65 27.99 15.27 -19.08
N GLY A 66 28.69 14.62 -18.17
CA GLY A 66 29.02 15.20 -16.86
C GLY A 66 29.82 16.49 -16.91
N ALA A 67 30.53 16.78 -18.02
CA ALA A 67 31.24 18.02 -18.24
C ALA A 67 30.39 19.13 -18.88
N ALA A 68 29.14 18.87 -19.22
CA ALA A 68 28.22 19.77 -19.93
C ALA A 68 28.76 20.27 -21.29
N THR A 69 29.55 19.44 -21.98
CA THR A 69 30.19 19.78 -23.24
C THR A 69 29.56 19.15 -24.46
N GLY A 70 28.65 18.20 -24.28
CA GLY A 70 27.95 17.53 -25.36
C GLY A 70 26.96 16.46 -24.90
N PRO A 71 26.24 15.88 -25.84
CA PRO A 71 25.37 14.75 -25.56
C PRO A 71 26.20 13.46 -25.40
N GLU A 72 25.68 12.56 -24.55
CA GLU A 72 26.14 11.18 -24.43
C GLU A 72 24.96 10.23 -24.24
N TRP A 73 25.13 8.96 -24.53
CA TRP A 73 24.19 7.93 -24.21
C TRP A 73 24.48 7.41 -22.81
N ALA A 74 23.47 7.44 -21.98
CA ALA A 74 23.54 6.87 -20.65
C ALA A 74 22.42 5.83 -20.48
N ALA A 75 22.67 4.79 -19.73
CA ALA A 75 21.63 3.86 -19.34
C ALA A 75 20.46 4.65 -18.75
N SER A 76 19.23 4.37 -19.20
CA SER A 76 18.05 5.02 -18.66
C SER A 76 18.00 4.79 -17.14
N SER A 77 18.18 5.84 -16.37
CA SER A 77 18.07 5.76 -14.93
C SER A 77 16.60 5.60 -14.56
N ASP A 78 16.29 4.59 -13.76
CA ASP A 78 15.00 4.50 -13.09
C ASP A 78 14.82 5.79 -12.27
N PRO A 79 13.75 6.59 -12.49
CA PRO A 79 13.54 7.85 -11.78
C PRO A 79 13.23 7.65 -10.29
N HIS A 80 13.05 6.41 -9.85
CA HIS A 80 12.73 6.10 -8.47
C HIS A 80 13.99 6.07 -7.60
N ASN A 81 13.96 6.77 -6.50
CA ASN A 81 15.02 6.74 -5.51
C ASN A 81 14.96 5.45 -4.68
N SER A 82 16.12 4.97 -4.24
CA SER A 82 16.20 3.84 -3.31
C SER A 82 15.33 4.08 -2.08
N GLY A 83 14.57 3.06 -1.69
CA GLY A 83 13.62 3.14 -0.58
C GLY A 83 12.19 3.52 -0.98
N MET A 84 11.93 3.93 -2.22
CA MET A 84 10.54 4.12 -2.69
C MET A 84 9.83 2.78 -2.79
N VAL A 85 8.59 2.73 -2.28
CA VAL A 85 7.72 1.55 -2.32
C VAL A 85 6.55 1.83 -3.24
N ILE A 86 6.29 0.91 -4.15
CA ILE A 86 5.14 0.98 -5.07
C ILE A 86 4.36 -0.33 -5.05
N THR A 87 3.11 -0.28 -5.50
CA THR A 87 2.30 -1.49 -5.75
C THR A 87 2.66 -2.09 -7.10
N TYR A 88 2.72 -3.42 -7.16
CA TYR A 88 3.09 -4.18 -8.35
C TYR A 88 2.08 -5.31 -8.60
N ALA A 89 1.52 -5.35 -9.79
CA ALA A 89 0.51 -6.32 -10.18
C ALA A 89 1.07 -7.58 -10.85
N GLY A 90 2.39 -7.66 -11.05
CA GLY A 90 3.05 -8.82 -11.66
C GLY A 90 3.33 -9.94 -10.67
N THR A 91 3.97 -10.99 -11.14
CA THR A 91 4.41 -12.13 -10.30
C THR A 91 5.79 -11.87 -9.69
N ASN A 92 6.15 -12.62 -8.63
CA ASN A 92 7.48 -12.55 -8.03
C ASN A 92 8.62 -12.76 -9.07
N ALA A 93 8.38 -13.64 -10.04
CA ALA A 93 9.36 -13.94 -11.08
C ALA A 93 9.56 -12.80 -12.10
N SER A 94 8.62 -11.85 -12.14
CA SER A 94 8.64 -10.72 -13.08
C SER A 94 8.96 -9.38 -12.42
N ILE A 95 9.40 -9.37 -11.16
CA ILE A 95 9.84 -8.15 -10.48
C ILE A 95 10.98 -7.52 -11.29
N PRO A 96 10.87 -6.22 -11.66
CA PRO A 96 11.88 -5.57 -12.45
C PRO A 96 13.26 -5.53 -11.76
N ALA A 97 14.32 -5.56 -12.55
CA ALA A 97 15.68 -5.38 -12.01
C ALA A 97 15.79 -4.06 -11.21
N GLY A 98 16.49 -4.08 -10.09
CA GLY A 98 16.61 -2.94 -9.20
C GLY A 98 15.43 -2.76 -8.24
N TRP A 99 14.55 -3.74 -8.13
CA TRP A 99 13.45 -3.79 -7.18
C TRP A 99 13.44 -5.10 -6.39
N LEU A 100 13.01 -5.05 -5.15
CA LEU A 100 12.85 -6.21 -4.28
C LEU A 100 11.42 -6.26 -3.72
N LEU A 101 10.96 -7.47 -3.39
CA LEU A 101 9.67 -7.67 -2.74
C LEU A 101 9.72 -7.15 -1.28
N CYS A 102 8.67 -6.49 -0.83
CA CYS A 102 8.51 -6.07 0.57
C CYS A 102 7.93 -7.21 1.41
N ASP A 103 8.71 -8.27 1.62
CA ASP A 103 8.32 -9.49 2.36
C ASP A 103 9.03 -9.65 3.70
N GLY A 104 9.81 -8.64 4.12
CA GLY A 104 10.59 -8.69 5.34
C GLY A 104 11.92 -9.45 5.22
N ALA A 105 12.34 -9.81 4.01
CA ALA A 105 13.58 -10.53 3.79
C ALA A 105 14.79 -9.76 4.33
N SER A 106 15.79 -10.51 4.81
CA SER A 106 17.06 -9.97 5.25
C SER A 106 18.03 -9.88 4.07
N VAL A 107 18.58 -8.70 3.81
CA VAL A 107 19.48 -8.43 2.69
C VAL A 107 20.80 -7.80 3.16
N ALA A 108 21.86 -8.00 2.39
CA ALA A 108 23.18 -7.52 2.78
C ALA A 108 23.34 -6.01 2.51
N THR A 109 23.89 -5.27 3.48
CA THR A 109 24.22 -3.85 3.36
C THR A 109 25.20 -3.56 2.22
N ALA A 110 26.16 -4.46 2.01
CA ALA A 110 27.14 -4.34 0.94
C ALA A 110 26.55 -4.51 -0.47
N THR A 111 25.47 -5.30 -0.60
CA THR A 111 24.80 -5.50 -1.90
C THR A 111 23.86 -4.34 -2.24
N TYR A 112 23.23 -3.73 -1.22
CA TYR A 112 22.26 -2.65 -1.39
C TYR A 112 22.59 -1.43 -0.53
N PRO A 113 23.74 -0.78 -0.75
CA PRO A 113 24.22 0.31 0.10
C PRO A 113 23.29 1.54 0.07
N ASN A 114 22.71 1.88 -1.08
CA ASN A 114 21.80 3.00 -1.21
C ASN A 114 20.49 2.74 -0.49
N LEU A 115 19.94 1.52 -0.59
CA LEU A 115 18.75 1.11 0.12
C LEU A 115 18.99 1.08 1.64
N PHE A 116 20.17 0.61 2.08
CA PHE A 116 20.54 0.66 3.49
C PHE A 116 20.65 2.12 3.99
N THR A 117 21.19 3.02 3.17
CA THR A 117 21.23 4.46 3.52
C THR A 117 19.83 5.04 3.72
N ALA A 118 18.86 4.59 2.91
CA ALA A 118 17.46 5.05 3.03
C ALA A 118 16.72 4.44 4.21
N LEU A 119 16.91 3.15 4.49
CA LEU A 119 16.13 2.41 5.51
C LEU A 119 16.84 2.28 6.86
N GLY A 120 18.17 2.15 6.86
CA GLY A 120 18.91 1.75 8.05
C GLY A 120 18.43 0.40 8.59
N TYR A 121 18.33 0.29 9.89
CA TYR A 121 17.77 -0.88 10.59
C TYR A 121 16.33 -0.68 11.07
N ALA A 122 15.57 0.24 10.46
CA ALA A 122 14.21 0.56 10.89
C ALA A 122 13.27 -0.64 10.89
N TYR A 123 13.46 -1.57 9.96
CA TYR A 123 12.67 -2.80 9.84
C TYR A 123 13.36 -4.02 10.47
N GLY A 124 14.47 -3.82 11.21
CA GLY A 124 15.25 -4.86 11.85
C GLY A 124 16.56 -5.17 11.13
N GLY A 125 17.25 -6.20 11.62
CA GLY A 125 18.60 -6.54 11.16
C GLY A 125 19.68 -5.93 12.04
N ALA A 126 20.95 -6.28 11.79
CA ALA A 126 22.13 -5.73 12.44
C ALA A 126 23.40 -6.05 11.64
N GLY A 127 24.44 -5.23 11.81
CA GLY A 127 25.75 -5.49 11.21
C GLY A 127 25.74 -5.51 9.69
N ALA A 128 26.03 -6.66 9.08
CA ALA A 128 26.14 -6.78 7.62
C ALA A 128 24.77 -6.95 6.92
N ASN A 129 23.67 -7.09 7.62
CA ASN A 129 22.35 -7.32 7.05
C ASN A 129 21.30 -6.40 7.66
N PHE A 130 20.34 -5.99 6.86
CA PHE A 130 19.14 -5.25 7.28
C PHE A 130 17.89 -5.90 6.68
N ASN A 131 16.73 -5.65 7.27
CA ASN A 131 15.49 -6.23 6.80
C ASN A 131 14.72 -5.24 5.93
N LEU A 132 14.06 -5.78 4.91
CA LEU A 132 13.07 -5.06 4.10
C LEU A 132 11.78 -4.84 4.89
N PRO A 133 10.96 -3.85 4.53
CA PRO A 133 9.60 -3.76 5.05
C PRO A 133 8.83 -5.05 4.77
N ASN A 134 8.04 -5.53 5.74
CA ASN A 134 7.10 -6.63 5.49
C ASN A 134 5.70 -6.06 5.28
N MET A 135 5.26 -6.07 4.03
CA MET A 135 3.94 -5.57 3.61
C MET A 135 2.95 -6.69 3.31
N VAL A 136 3.33 -7.95 3.59
CA VAL A 136 2.47 -9.11 3.34
C VAL A 136 1.28 -9.10 4.29
N GLY A 137 0.06 -9.05 3.74
CA GLY A 137 -1.19 -9.09 4.51
C GLY A 137 -1.48 -7.83 5.33
N VAL A 138 -0.81 -6.70 5.06
CA VAL A 138 -1.04 -5.43 5.75
C VAL A 138 -1.30 -4.28 4.79
N PHE A 139 -2.03 -3.28 5.24
CA PHE A 139 -2.25 -2.03 4.53
C PHE A 139 -1.22 -0.99 4.96
N ALA A 140 -0.74 -0.19 4.01
CA ALA A 140 0.12 0.95 4.33
C ALA A 140 -0.66 2.04 5.07
N LYS A 141 -0.12 2.50 6.19
CA LYS A 141 -0.64 3.63 6.97
C LYS A 141 0.39 4.75 6.99
N GLY A 142 -0.04 5.97 6.66
CA GLY A 142 0.83 7.14 6.74
C GLY A 142 1.32 7.38 8.18
N SER A 143 2.59 7.77 8.31
CA SER A 143 3.22 8.16 9.57
C SER A 143 4.09 9.40 9.35
N ALA A 144 4.18 10.28 10.34
CA ALA A 144 5.07 11.44 10.31
C ALA A 144 6.55 11.05 10.48
N THR A 145 6.82 9.87 11.02
CA THR A 145 8.16 9.33 11.26
C THR A 145 8.22 7.88 10.82
N GLN A 146 9.42 7.44 10.41
CA GLN A 146 9.65 6.03 10.10
C GLN A 146 9.69 5.23 11.42
N THR A 147 8.63 4.53 11.73
CA THR A 147 8.53 3.75 12.98
C THR A 147 8.53 2.25 12.78
N ALA A 148 8.32 1.78 11.56
CA ALA A 148 8.14 0.35 11.22
C ALA A 148 7.12 -0.39 12.13
N THR A 149 6.20 0.35 12.74
CA THR A 149 5.21 -0.19 13.65
C THR A 149 4.11 -0.87 12.86
N THR A 150 3.83 -2.12 13.19
CA THR A 150 2.68 -2.86 12.68
C THR A 150 1.54 -2.82 13.69
N GLY A 151 0.30 -2.90 13.22
CA GLY A 151 -0.87 -2.91 14.10
C GLY A 151 -2.16 -3.11 13.33
N GLY A 152 -3.25 -3.21 14.07
CA GLY A 152 -4.56 -3.54 13.52
C GLY A 152 -4.80 -5.05 13.51
N ASN A 153 -6.04 -5.43 13.26
CA ASN A 153 -6.47 -6.82 13.12
C ASN A 153 -7.41 -6.91 11.93
N ASN A 154 -7.23 -7.93 11.12
CA ASN A 154 -8.09 -8.21 9.97
C ASN A 154 -9.42 -8.85 10.40
N SER A 155 -9.46 -9.42 11.59
CA SER A 155 -10.61 -10.08 12.16
C SER A 155 -10.84 -9.59 13.60
N ILE A 156 -12.08 -9.24 13.92
CA ILE A 156 -12.48 -8.69 15.23
C ILE A 156 -13.57 -9.55 15.84
N THR A 157 -13.41 -9.86 17.12
CA THR A 157 -14.50 -10.38 17.96
C THR A 157 -14.91 -9.27 18.92
N LEU A 158 -16.19 -8.87 18.90
CA LEU A 158 -16.69 -7.86 19.83
C LEU A 158 -16.71 -8.41 21.25
N THR A 159 -16.20 -7.63 22.18
CA THR A 159 -16.40 -7.86 23.62
C THR A 159 -17.68 -7.19 24.08
N GLU A 160 -18.22 -7.66 25.20
CA GLU A 160 -19.42 -7.07 25.81
C GLU A 160 -19.30 -5.56 26.04
N SER A 161 -18.13 -5.10 26.46
CA SER A 161 -17.85 -3.67 26.70
C SER A 161 -17.81 -2.82 25.42
N GLN A 162 -17.67 -3.43 24.26
CA GLN A 162 -17.65 -2.76 22.94
C GLN A 162 -19.05 -2.65 22.31
N MET A 163 -20.04 -3.33 22.89
CA MET A 163 -21.42 -3.21 22.42
C MET A 163 -22.04 -1.90 22.93
N PRO A 164 -22.89 -1.24 22.15
CA PRO A 164 -23.67 -0.12 22.64
C PRO A 164 -24.52 -0.54 23.85
N THR A 165 -24.71 0.37 24.79
CA THR A 165 -25.62 0.15 25.91
C THR A 165 -27.01 -0.20 25.39
N HIS A 166 -27.54 -1.35 25.79
CA HIS A 166 -28.84 -1.84 25.39
C HIS A 166 -29.52 -2.51 26.58
N SER A 167 -30.85 -2.68 26.51
CA SER A 167 -31.65 -3.34 27.51
C SER A 167 -32.62 -4.32 26.84
N HIS A 168 -32.92 -5.40 27.56
CA HIS A 168 -33.96 -6.34 27.15
C HIS A 168 -35.21 -6.06 27.96
N VAL A 169 -36.34 -5.97 27.28
CA VAL A 169 -37.65 -5.88 27.95
C VAL A 169 -38.05 -7.30 28.40
N VAL A 170 -38.15 -7.47 29.70
CA VAL A 170 -38.69 -8.71 30.28
C VAL A 170 -40.17 -8.53 30.44
N THR A 171 -40.98 -9.30 29.75
CA THR A 171 -42.42 -9.36 29.95
C THR A 171 -42.72 -10.53 30.88
N ASP A 172 -43.02 -10.21 32.12
CA ASP A 172 -43.52 -11.20 33.09
C ASP A 172 -45.03 -11.26 33.00
N PRO A 173 -45.66 -12.37 32.55
CA PRO A 173 -47.12 -12.50 32.51
C PRO A 173 -47.74 -12.55 33.91
N GLY A 174 -46.89 -12.59 34.94
CA GLY A 174 -47.33 -12.79 36.30
C GLY A 174 -47.84 -14.23 36.56
N HIS A 175 -47.87 -14.59 37.80
CA HIS A 175 -48.49 -15.85 38.25
C HIS A 175 -49.32 -15.58 39.49
N SER A 176 -50.32 -16.41 39.73
CA SER A 176 -51.17 -16.31 40.88
C SER A 176 -51.06 -17.56 41.75
N HIS A 177 -51.00 -17.37 43.04
CA HIS A 177 -51.05 -18.47 43.97
C HIS A 177 -52.54 -18.63 44.45
N ASP A 178 -53.10 -19.82 44.30
CA ASP A 178 -54.36 -20.13 44.96
C ASP A 178 -54.14 -20.24 46.48
N PRO A 179 -54.88 -19.57 47.28
CA PRO A 179 -54.77 -19.73 48.69
C PRO A 179 -55.01 -21.21 49.06
N PRO A 180 -54.27 -21.74 50.05
CA PRO A 180 -54.45 -23.13 50.46
C PRO A 180 -55.95 -23.40 50.83
N ARG A 181 -56.56 -24.25 50.03
CA ARG A 181 -57.91 -24.71 50.36
C ARG A 181 -57.78 -25.65 51.55
N LEU A 182 -58.27 -25.23 52.71
CA LEU A 182 -58.43 -26.12 53.85
C LEU A 182 -59.56 -27.13 53.54
N PHE A 183 -59.15 -28.28 52.97
CA PHE A 183 -60.04 -29.42 52.84
C PHE A 183 -60.22 -30.09 54.22
N GLY A 184 -61.12 -29.61 55.02
CA GLY A 184 -61.65 -30.38 56.14
C GLY A 184 -62.68 -31.33 55.58
N SER A 185 -62.48 -32.62 55.80
CA SER A 185 -63.52 -33.64 55.53
C SER A 185 -64.75 -33.33 56.28
N GLY A 186 -65.84 -32.92 55.58
CA GLY A 186 -67.20 -33.03 56.06
C GLY A 186 -67.86 -31.83 56.69
N ALA A 187 -67.47 -30.58 56.45
CA ALA A 187 -68.29 -29.44 56.85
C ALA A 187 -68.19 -28.31 55.82
N TYR A 188 -69.30 -28.03 55.16
CA TYR A 188 -69.49 -26.76 54.46
C TYR A 188 -69.52 -25.64 55.49
N TYR A 189 -68.47 -24.90 55.69
CA TYR A 189 -68.55 -23.66 56.45
C TYR A 189 -69.14 -22.60 55.53
N SER A 190 -70.46 -22.38 55.69
CA SER A 190 -71.05 -21.15 55.18
C SER A 190 -70.49 -19.99 55.99
N LEU A 191 -69.88 -19.04 55.34
CA LEU A 191 -69.50 -17.75 55.92
C LEU A 191 -70.76 -16.97 56.28
N SER A 192 -71.40 -17.30 57.44
CA SER A 192 -72.32 -16.37 58.04
C SER A 192 -71.50 -15.32 58.79
N TYR A 193 -71.69 -14.06 58.42
CA TYR A 193 -71.18 -12.91 59.12
C TYR A 193 -71.61 -12.96 60.59
N GLN A 194 -70.72 -13.40 61.47
CA GLN A 194 -70.87 -13.13 62.90
C GLN A 194 -69.76 -12.15 63.31
N THR A 195 -70.23 -11.02 63.76
CA THR A 195 -69.46 -9.81 64.09
C THR A 195 -68.72 -9.88 65.42
N ASP A 196 -68.30 -11.03 65.88
CA ASP A 196 -67.53 -11.08 67.12
C ASP A 196 -66.67 -12.36 67.27
N ARG A 197 -65.62 -12.44 66.49
CA ARG A 197 -64.47 -13.31 66.81
C ARG A 197 -63.18 -12.70 66.17
N THR A 198 -62.36 -12.24 67.05
CA THR A 198 -60.98 -12.00 66.70
C THR A 198 -60.29 -13.31 66.23
N TYR A 199 -60.24 -13.51 64.91
CA TYR A 199 -59.43 -14.57 64.35
C TYR A 199 -57.98 -14.12 64.42
N SER A 200 -57.20 -14.77 65.27
CA SER A 200 -55.74 -14.65 65.25
C SER A 200 -55.22 -15.42 64.04
N TYR A 201 -54.76 -14.73 63.06
CA TYR A 201 -54.05 -15.31 61.90
C TYR A 201 -52.63 -15.74 62.25
N ALA A 202 -52.35 -16.13 63.47
CA ALA A 202 -51.01 -16.38 64.00
C ALA A 202 -50.31 -17.64 63.44
N ASN A 203 -50.91 -18.40 62.51
CA ASN A 203 -50.34 -19.62 61.95
C ASN A 203 -50.70 -19.84 60.46
N VAL A 204 -50.89 -18.79 59.67
CA VAL A 204 -50.82 -19.00 58.24
C VAL A 204 -49.41 -19.04 57.83
N PRO A 205 -48.89 -20.18 57.36
CA PRO A 205 -47.51 -20.20 56.88
C PRO A 205 -47.36 -19.20 55.75
N PRO A 206 -46.25 -18.45 55.68
CA PRO A 206 -46.00 -17.58 54.57
C PRO A 206 -46.08 -18.42 53.29
N THR A 207 -46.70 -17.88 52.26
CA THR A 207 -46.64 -18.47 50.91
C THR A 207 -45.16 -18.63 50.56
N SER A 208 -44.76 -19.82 50.10
CA SER A 208 -43.43 -20.06 49.63
C SER A 208 -43.04 -19.00 48.60
N THR A 209 -41.82 -18.49 48.69
CA THR A 209 -41.27 -17.65 47.63
C THR A 209 -40.96 -18.56 46.46
N GLU A 210 -41.76 -18.48 45.42
CA GLU A 210 -41.49 -19.16 44.15
C GLU A 210 -40.73 -18.24 43.23
N THR A 211 -39.74 -18.78 42.54
CA THR A 211 -39.03 -18.06 41.49
C THR A 211 -39.95 -17.90 40.29
N THR A 212 -39.87 -16.73 39.62
CA THR A 212 -40.72 -16.45 38.44
C THR A 212 -40.44 -17.38 37.27
N GLY A 213 -39.31 -18.09 37.27
CA GLY A 213 -38.87 -18.97 36.17
C GLY A 213 -38.47 -18.24 34.89
N ILE A 214 -38.38 -16.92 34.94
CA ILE A 214 -37.93 -16.12 33.78
C ILE A 214 -36.43 -16.31 33.66
N THR A 215 -36.00 -16.77 32.51
CA THR A 215 -34.59 -16.85 32.13
C THR A 215 -34.34 -16.00 30.90
N LEU A 216 -33.30 -15.19 30.91
CA LEU A 216 -32.79 -14.51 29.72
C LEU A 216 -31.75 -15.42 29.12
N ALA A 217 -31.97 -15.84 27.88
CA ALA A 217 -30.94 -16.55 27.14
C ALA A 217 -29.90 -15.57 26.62
N ASP A 218 -28.64 -15.93 26.73
CA ASP A 218 -27.55 -15.17 26.09
C ASP A 218 -27.78 -15.21 24.58
N THR A 219 -27.61 -14.03 23.96
CA THR A 219 -27.71 -13.90 22.51
C THR A 219 -26.35 -13.42 22.00
N GLY A 220 -25.78 -14.15 21.06
CA GLY A 220 -24.48 -13.86 20.46
C GLY A 220 -23.61 -15.12 20.40
N GLY A 221 -22.72 -15.18 19.43
CA GLY A 221 -21.92 -16.39 19.18
C GLY A 221 -20.43 -16.23 19.48
N SER A 222 -19.99 -15.06 19.97
CA SER A 222 -18.55 -14.74 20.14
C SER A 222 -17.72 -15.07 18.88
N THR A 223 -18.36 -15.03 17.71
CA THR A 223 -17.72 -15.33 16.44
C THR A 223 -17.02 -14.08 15.93
N SER A 224 -15.80 -14.25 15.47
CA SER A 224 -15.07 -13.17 14.83
C SER A 224 -15.68 -12.86 13.46
N PHE A 225 -15.64 -11.60 13.05
CA PHE A 225 -16.02 -11.17 11.71
C PHE A 225 -14.82 -10.45 11.05
N ASP A 226 -14.78 -10.50 9.72
CA ASP A 226 -13.78 -9.82 8.92
C ASP A 226 -14.04 -8.30 8.97
N ASN A 227 -12.98 -7.54 9.28
CA ASN A 227 -12.98 -6.08 9.37
C ASN A 227 -12.34 -5.43 8.14
N GLN A 228 -11.95 -6.20 7.15
CA GLN A 228 -11.31 -5.69 5.95
C GLN A 228 -12.35 -5.12 4.98
N PRO A 229 -12.10 -3.95 4.37
CA PRO A 229 -12.88 -3.50 3.22
C PRO A 229 -12.64 -4.44 2.04
N ALA A 230 -13.48 -4.38 1.02
CA ALA A 230 -13.20 -5.10 -0.23
C ALA A 230 -11.84 -4.66 -0.77
N PHE A 231 -10.98 -5.62 -1.10
CA PHE A 231 -9.60 -5.38 -1.53
C PHE A 231 -9.24 -6.21 -2.77
N LEU A 232 -8.18 -5.78 -3.44
CA LEU A 232 -7.48 -6.52 -4.45
C LEU A 232 -6.04 -6.73 -3.96
N GLU A 233 -5.60 -7.97 -3.90
CA GLU A 233 -4.23 -8.29 -3.51
C GLU A 233 -3.25 -7.88 -4.62
N MET A 234 -2.28 -7.08 -4.26
CA MET A 234 -1.13 -6.72 -5.09
C MET A 234 0.13 -6.76 -4.22
N GLN A 235 1.26 -6.95 -4.88
CA GLN A 235 2.54 -6.95 -4.19
C GLN A 235 3.01 -5.50 -3.95
N TYR A 236 3.79 -5.32 -2.89
CA TYR A 236 4.59 -4.11 -2.70
C TYR A 236 6.05 -4.43 -3.03
N ILE A 237 6.65 -3.59 -3.87
CA ILE A 237 8.06 -3.69 -4.20
C ILE A 237 8.78 -2.41 -3.82
N ILE A 238 10.07 -2.55 -3.45
CA ILE A 238 10.92 -1.46 -3.00
C ILE A 238 12.11 -1.29 -3.95
N LYS A 239 12.42 -0.04 -4.30
CA LYS A 239 13.58 0.32 -5.11
C LYS A 239 14.86 0.12 -4.34
N THR A 240 15.85 -0.58 -4.96
CA THR A 240 17.19 -0.83 -4.38
C THR A 240 18.18 0.24 -4.68
#